data_801eca1f9bfd066e61854fd88eeb5e43
#
_entry.id   801eca1f9bfd066e61854fd88eeb5e43
#
_cell.length_a   1.000
_cell.length_b   1.000
_cell.length_c   1.000
_cell.angle_alpha   90.00
_cell.angle_beta   90.00
_cell.angle_gamma   90.00
#
_symmetry.space_group_name_H-M   'P 1'
#
loop_
_entity.id
_entity.type
_entity.pdbx_description
1 polymer ?
#
loop_
_entity_poly.entity_id
_entity_poly.type
_entity_poly.pdbx_seq_one_letter_code
_entity_poly.pdbx_strand_id
1 'polypeptide(L)'
;RFYVYGGAGTGKSHLLSAICDSYLELGRPAIKVSLLELLDAPIEAITSLEFYDLVALDDIDAISGVPHWQKAVFHLMNNHEGQLVFSSRVAPIELKLELPDLQSRLTQAVSVKVPNGSSYIDRQALLQSVMTRRGIHFDQQIVDYLLSNGPHQASVLLQTLAQLEKMLKGEKTKLSNTTLKQIYALIDEYRQ
;
A
#
# COMPACT_ATOMS: atom_id res chain seq x y z
N ARG A 1 7.00 11.33 12.48
CA ARG A 1 6.17 11.55 11.30
C ARG A 1 6.79 10.81 10.13
N PHE A 2 6.00 9.98 9.44
CA PHE A 2 6.41 9.24 8.26
C PHE A 2 5.50 9.59 7.09
N TYR A 3 6.08 9.59 5.90
CA TYR A 3 5.37 9.87 4.66
C TYR A 3 5.68 8.78 3.63
N VAL A 4 4.68 7.99 3.27
CA VAL A 4 4.79 6.86 2.36
C VAL A 4 4.22 7.27 1.01
N TYR A 5 4.98 7.20 -0.08
CA TYR A 5 4.49 7.61 -1.38
C TYR A 5 4.85 6.63 -2.50
N GLY A 6 4.04 6.65 -3.54
CA GLY A 6 4.20 5.79 -4.72
C GLY A 6 2.93 5.74 -5.56
N GLY A 7 3.02 5.26 -6.77
CA GLY A 7 1.90 5.18 -7.71
C GLY A 7 0.67 4.44 -7.19
N ALA A 8 -0.39 4.44 -7.97
CA ALA A 8 -1.59 3.65 -7.65
C ALA A 8 -1.25 2.16 -7.60
N GLY A 9 -1.92 1.41 -6.71
CA GLY A 9 -1.75 -0.04 -6.60
C GLY A 9 -0.42 -0.53 -6.01
N THR A 10 0.42 0.35 -5.47
CA THR A 10 1.73 -0.03 -4.88
C THR A 10 1.63 -0.64 -3.48
N GLY A 11 0.43 -0.72 -2.89
CA GLY A 11 0.22 -1.33 -1.58
C GLY A 11 0.36 -0.37 -0.39
N LYS A 12 0.39 0.96 -0.60
CA LYS A 12 0.47 1.97 0.48
C LYS A 12 -0.59 1.77 1.56
N SER A 13 -1.86 1.66 1.14
CA SER A 13 -3.00 1.46 2.06
C SER A 13 -2.89 0.15 2.85
N HIS A 14 -2.36 -0.91 2.25
CA HIS A 14 -2.07 -2.17 2.93
C HIS A 14 -0.94 -2.02 3.94
N LEU A 15 0.12 -1.28 3.58
CA LEU A 15 1.22 -0.98 4.50
C LEU A 15 0.71 -0.19 5.71
N LEU A 16 -0.12 0.84 5.50
CA LEU A 16 -0.72 1.60 6.59
C LEU A 16 -1.59 0.72 7.50
N SER A 17 -2.41 -0.16 6.91
CA SER A 17 -3.21 -1.13 7.69
C SER A 17 -2.32 -2.05 8.52
N ALA A 18 -1.27 -2.62 7.92
CA ALA A 18 -0.35 -3.51 8.64
C ALA A 18 0.40 -2.81 9.80
N ILE A 19 0.73 -1.52 9.63
CA ILE A 19 1.32 -0.72 10.71
C ILE A 19 0.31 -0.52 11.85
N CYS A 20 -0.95 -0.20 11.54
CA CYS A 20 -2.00 -0.07 12.55
C CYS A 20 -2.24 -1.40 13.28
N ASP A 21 -2.33 -2.51 12.56
CA ASP A 21 -2.52 -3.84 13.13
C ASP A 21 -1.39 -4.19 14.11
N SER A 22 -0.13 -3.85 13.76
CA SER A 22 1.03 -4.07 14.63
C SER A 22 0.95 -3.27 15.95
N TYR A 23 0.38 -2.06 15.93
CA TYR A 23 0.13 -1.27 17.14
C TYR A 23 -0.96 -1.88 18.00
N LEU A 24 -2.06 -2.31 17.37
CA LEU A 24 -3.18 -2.96 18.06
C LEU A 24 -2.77 -4.28 18.72
N GLU A 25 -1.92 -5.08 18.07
CA GLU A 25 -1.35 -6.30 18.64
C GLU A 25 -0.50 -6.02 19.90
N LEU A 26 0.10 -4.84 19.99
CA LEU A 26 0.83 -4.37 21.17
C LEU A 26 -0.09 -3.72 22.22
N GLY A 27 -1.40 -3.74 22.03
CA GLY A 27 -2.38 -3.10 22.92
C GLY A 27 -2.38 -1.57 22.85
N ARG A 28 -1.83 -0.99 21.78
CA ARG A 28 -1.75 0.46 21.55
C ARG A 28 -2.82 0.92 20.58
N PRO A 29 -3.62 1.95 20.93
CA PRO A 29 -4.67 2.43 20.05
C PRO A 29 -4.11 3.00 18.75
N ALA A 30 -4.58 2.48 17.63
CA ALA A 30 -4.18 2.90 16.29
C ALA A 30 -5.38 2.98 15.36
N ILE A 31 -5.37 3.91 14.43
CA ILE A 31 -6.42 4.08 13.44
C ILE A 31 -5.86 4.45 12.07
N LYS A 32 -6.46 3.86 11.03
CA LYS A 32 -6.25 4.28 9.64
C LYS A 32 -7.49 4.98 9.13
N VAL A 33 -7.31 6.12 8.50
CA VAL A 33 -8.38 6.96 7.94
C VAL A 33 -8.01 7.35 6.52
N SER A 34 -8.92 7.17 5.57
CA SER A 34 -8.77 7.69 4.21
C SER A 34 -9.30 9.11 4.14
N LEU A 35 -8.42 10.07 3.81
CA LEU A 35 -8.83 11.45 3.62
C LEU A 35 -9.73 11.60 2.38
N LEU A 36 -9.55 10.76 1.38
CA LEU A 36 -10.42 10.73 0.20
C LEU A 36 -11.87 10.40 0.58
N GLU A 37 -12.08 9.46 1.51
CA GLU A 37 -13.42 9.07 1.99
C GLU A 37 -14.01 10.12 2.95
N LEU A 38 -13.15 10.87 3.63
CA LEU A 38 -13.59 11.89 4.58
C LEU A 38 -13.92 13.25 3.96
N LEU A 39 -13.65 13.50 2.69
CA LEU A 39 -13.86 14.84 2.08
C LEU A 39 -15.29 15.36 2.26
N ASP A 40 -16.29 14.48 2.25
CA ASP A 40 -17.70 14.81 2.43
C ASP A 40 -18.17 14.75 3.90
N ALA A 41 -17.28 14.36 4.83
CA ALA A 41 -17.59 14.26 6.25
C ALA A 41 -17.38 15.60 6.98
N PRO A 42 -17.98 15.80 8.15
CA PRO A 42 -17.67 16.93 9.01
C PRO A 42 -16.20 16.91 9.46
N ILE A 43 -15.60 18.10 9.55
CA ILE A 43 -14.17 18.24 9.87
C ILE A 43 -13.82 17.75 11.28
N GLU A 44 -14.81 17.68 12.15
CA GLU A 44 -14.71 17.15 13.51
C GLU A 44 -14.29 15.68 13.55
N ALA A 45 -14.51 14.95 12.45
CA ALA A 45 -14.08 13.56 12.32
C ALA A 45 -12.55 13.38 12.49
N ILE A 46 -11.74 14.42 12.18
CA ILE A 46 -10.30 14.36 12.34
C ILE A 46 -9.81 14.82 13.71
N THR A 47 -10.59 15.63 14.45
CA THR A 47 -10.17 16.20 15.74
C THR A 47 -10.14 15.14 16.86
N SER A 48 -10.99 14.13 16.78
CA SER A 48 -11.02 13.02 17.74
C SER A 48 -9.85 12.04 17.61
N LEU A 49 -9.01 12.20 16.59
CA LEU A 49 -7.88 11.31 16.33
C LEU A 49 -6.67 11.58 17.24
N GLU A 50 -6.67 12.65 18.00
CA GLU A 50 -5.59 13.02 18.91
C GLU A 50 -5.31 11.98 20.01
N PHE A 51 -6.29 11.15 20.35
CA PHE A 51 -6.21 10.14 21.41
C PHE A 51 -5.56 8.82 21.00
N TYR A 52 -5.23 8.65 19.72
CA TYR A 52 -4.59 7.44 19.23
C TYR A 52 -3.06 7.54 19.34
N ASP A 53 -2.39 6.43 19.66
CA ASP A 53 -0.93 6.35 19.65
C ASP A 53 -0.36 6.42 18.23
N LEU A 54 -1.15 5.94 17.25
CA LEU A 54 -0.84 6.00 15.84
C LEU A 54 -2.07 6.43 15.04
N VAL A 55 -1.90 7.44 14.20
CA VAL A 55 -2.87 7.82 13.18
C VAL A 55 -2.22 7.67 11.80
N ALA A 56 -2.79 6.83 10.96
CA ALA A 56 -2.41 6.64 9.57
C ALA A 56 -3.42 7.34 8.67
N LEU A 57 -3.02 8.46 8.04
CA LEU A 57 -3.82 9.23 7.09
C LEU A 57 -3.48 8.79 5.67
N ASP A 58 -4.41 8.05 5.06
CA ASP A 58 -4.29 7.57 3.69
C ASP A 58 -4.76 8.66 2.70
N ASP A 59 -4.15 8.71 1.53
CA ASP A 59 -4.50 9.61 0.43
C ASP A 59 -4.42 11.12 0.77
N ILE A 60 -3.31 11.57 1.39
CA ILE A 60 -3.12 12.99 1.75
C ILE A 60 -3.20 13.93 0.53
N ASP A 61 -2.90 13.45 -0.67
CA ASP A 61 -3.05 14.20 -1.91
C ASP A 61 -4.51 14.57 -2.23
N ALA A 62 -5.50 13.91 -1.63
CA ALA A 62 -6.92 14.22 -1.81
C ALA A 62 -7.32 15.59 -1.27
N ILE A 63 -6.58 16.12 -0.26
CA ILE A 63 -6.87 17.46 0.29
C ILE A 63 -6.23 18.61 -0.49
N SER A 64 -5.53 18.34 -1.61
CA SER A 64 -5.08 19.39 -2.52
C SER A 64 -6.29 20.14 -3.09
N GLY A 65 -6.27 21.48 -3.00
CA GLY A 65 -7.43 22.30 -3.40
C GLY A 65 -8.57 22.36 -2.37
N VAL A 66 -8.39 21.80 -1.15
CA VAL A 66 -9.42 21.79 -0.10
C VAL A 66 -8.88 22.45 1.19
N PRO A 67 -8.83 23.81 1.27
CA PRO A 67 -8.12 24.53 2.31
C PRO A 67 -8.56 24.23 3.74
N HIS A 68 -9.84 23.96 3.98
CA HIS A 68 -10.34 23.65 5.32
C HIS A 68 -9.80 22.30 5.83
N TRP A 69 -9.69 21.28 4.97
CA TRP A 69 -9.06 20.00 5.30
C TRP A 69 -7.56 20.13 5.53
N GLN A 70 -6.86 20.98 4.76
CA GLN A 70 -5.44 21.27 5.00
C GLN A 70 -5.21 21.88 6.39
N LYS A 71 -6.07 22.81 6.82
CA LYS A 71 -6.02 23.37 8.17
C LYS A 71 -6.27 22.31 9.25
N ALA A 72 -7.25 21.42 9.05
CA ALA A 72 -7.56 20.36 10.01
C ALA A 72 -6.40 19.38 10.17
N VAL A 73 -5.79 18.93 9.07
CA VAL A 73 -4.61 18.07 9.11
C VAL A 73 -3.42 18.79 9.77
N PHE A 74 -3.24 20.07 9.50
CA PHE A 74 -2.19 20.87 10.14
C PHE A 74 -2.40 20.96 11.65
N HIS A 75 -3.62 21.20 12.12
CA HIS A 75 -3.95 21.20 13.55
C HIS A 75 -3.71 19.83 14.19
N LEU A 76 -4.14 18.73 13.55
CA LEU A 76 -3.84 17.39 14.02
C LEU A 76 -2.32 17.17 14.14
N MET A 77 -1.53 17.59 13.15
CA MET A 77 -0.07 17.48 13.21
C MET A 77 0.57 18.27 14.35
N ASN A 78 -0.07 19.37 14.80
CA ASN A 78 0.41 20.16 15.91
C ASN A 78 0.07 19.56 17.27
N ASN A 79 -1.13 19.01 17.40
CA ASN A 79 -1.69 18.58 18.70
C ASN A 79 -1.42 17.12 18.99
N HIS A 80 -1.22 16.30 17.95
CA HIS A 80 -1.04 14.86 18.11
C HIS A 80 0.38 14.53 18.60
N GLU A 81 0.48 13.96 19.80
CA GLU A 81 1.75 13.58 20.43
C GLU A 81 2.27 12.21 19.93
N GLY A 82 1.40 11.34 19.44
CA GLY A 82 1.73 10.00 18.93
C GLY A 82 2.39 10.01 17.56
N GLN A 83 2.36 8.89 16.89
CA GLN A 83 2.90 8.71 15.54
C GLN A 83 1.88 9.10 14.48
N LEU A 84 2.31 9.85 13.47
CA LEU A 84 1.54 10.10 12.27
C LEU A 84 2.24 9.46 11.07
N VAL A 85 1.47 8.74 10.27
CA VAL A 85 1.90 8.16 9.01
C VAL A 85 0.96 8.65 7.92
N PHE A 86 1.52 9.23 6.87
CA PHE A 86 0.78 9.72 5.71
C PHE A 86 1.04 8.84 4.51
N SER A 87 0.04 8.66 3.66
CA SER A 87 0.26 8.09 2.33
C SER A 87 -0.13 9.06 1.22
N SER A 88 0.53 8.95 0.07
CA SER A 88 0.25 9.76 -1.12
C SER A 88 0.66 9.05 -2.41
N ARG A 89 0.13 9.51 -3.53
CA ARG A 89 0.62 9.10 -4.86
C ARG A 89 1.90 9.80 -5.27
N VAL A 90 2.21 10.96 -4.69
CA VAL A 90 3.35 11.81 -5.05
C VAL A 90 4.24 12.10 -3.85
N ALA A 91 5.47 12.53 -4.10
CA ALA A 91 6.38 12.94 -3.03
C ALA A 91 5.86 14.21 -2.31
N PRO A 92 6.26 14.45 -1.04
CA PRO A 92 5.77 15.61 -0.29
C PRO A 92 5.97 16.93 -1.02
N ILE A 93 7.09 17.11 -1.69
CA ILE A 93 7.43 18.35 -2.41
C ILE A 93 6.54 18.57 -3.66
N GLU A 94 5.92 17.52 -4.17
CA GLU A 94 5.06 17.57 -5.36
C GLU A 94 3.59 17.80 -5.01
N LEU A 95 3.23 17.76 -3.70
CA LEU A 95 1.88 18.09 -3.26
C LEU A 95 1.57 19.57 -3.57
N LYS A 96 0.40 19.82 -4.12
CA LYS A 96 -0.10 21.17 -4.39
C LYS A 96 -0.99 21.62 -3.24
N LEU A 97 -0.36 22.03 -2.13
CA LEU A 97 -1.06 22.54 -0.95
C LEU A 97 -1.02 24.06 -0.94
N GLU A 98 -2.14 24.67 -0.57
CA GLU A 98 -2.26 26.12 -0.40
C GLU A 98 -1.73 26.59 0.96
N LEU A 99 -1.62 25.69 1.95
CA LEU A 99 -1.09 25.98 3.28
C LEU A 99 0.42 25.68 3.35
N PRO A 100 1.30 26.71 3.28
CA PRO A 100 2.75 26.49 3.24
C PRO A 100 3.32 25.77 4.46
N ASP A 101 2.73 26.01 5.63
CA ASP A 101 3.18 25.39 6.88
C ASP A 101 2.93 23.88 6.87
N LEU A 102 1.78 23.42 6.35
CA LEU A 102 1.50 22.01 6.17
C LEU A 102 2.47 21.39 5.17
N GLN A 103 2.69 22.05 4.03
CA GLN A 103 3.65 21.63 3.01
C GLN A 103 5.06 21.43 3.60
N SER A 104 5.52 22.40 4.38
CA SER A 104 6.83 22.35 5.04
C SER A 104 6.95 21.16 6.00
N ARG A 105 5.94 20.94 6.84
CA ARG A 105 5.92 19.83 7.81
C ARG A 105 5.90 18.46 7.14
N LEU A 106 5.12 18.29 6.08
CA LEU A 106 5.10 17.04 5.34
C LEU A 106 6.44 16.77 4.64
N THR A 107 7.11 17.81 4.15
CA THR A 107 8.44 17.69 3.54
C THR A 107 9.52 17.30 4.57
N GLN A 108 9.34 17.68 5.85
CA GLN A 108 10.25 17.29 6.95
C GLN A 108 9.99 15.86 7.46
N ALA A 109 8.89 15.24 7.10
CA ALA A 109 8.61 13.86 7.49
C ALA A 109 9.61 12.88 6.85
N VAL A 110 9.88 11.77 7.54
CA VAL A 110 10.71 10.70 6.99
C VAL A 110 9.96 10.08 5.81
N SER A 111 10.47 10.33 4.61
CA SER A 111 9.81 9.92 3.37
C SER A 111 10.30 8.56 2.90
N VAL A 112 9.36 7.68 2.60
CA VAL A 112 9.61 6.32 2.09
C VAL A 112 8.88 6.16 0.76
N LYS A 113 9.65 5.95 -0.31
CA LYS A 113 9.08 5.63 -1.62
C LYS A 113 8.75 4.14 -1.70
N VAL A 114 7.49 3.83 -2.00
CA VAL A 114 7.09 2.45 -2.30
C VAL A 114 7.34 2.19 -3.78
N PRO A 115 8.14 1.17 -4.13
CA PRO A 115 8.38 0.81 -5.53
C PRO A 115 7.08 0.51 -6.28
N ASN A 116 7.01 0.93 -7.53
CA ASN A 116 5.81 0.71 -8.36
C ASN A 116 5.62 -0.76 -8.77
N GLY A 117 6.56 -1.64 -8.44
CA GLY A 117 6.55 -3.03 -8.89
C GLY A 117 6.74 -3.16 -10.42
N SER A 118 7.03 -2.06 -11.11
CA SER A 118 7.21 -2.06 -12.56
C SER A 118 8.54 -2.66 -12.99
N SER A 119 9.57 -2.61 -12.14
CA SER A 119 10.84 -3.26 -12.44
C SER A 119 10.76 -4.77 -12.20
N TYR A 120 11.49 -5.53 -13.02
CA TYR A 120 11.61 -6.98 -12.83
C TYR A 120 12.13 -7.32 -11.42
N ILE A 121 13.12 -6.58 -10.94
CA ILE A 121 13.76 -6.78 -9.63
C ILE A 121 12.76 -6.55 -8.49
N ASP A 122 11.94 -5.50 -8.56
CA ASP A 122 10.93 -5.21 -7.53
C ASP A 122 9.87 -6.32 -7.48
N ARG A 123 9.41 -6.79 -8.65
CA ARG A 123 8.44 -7.88 -8.73
C ARG A 123 9.01 -9.19 -8.21
N GLN A 124 10.26 -9.50 -8.55
CA GLN A 124 10.95 -10.69 -8.06
C GLN A 124 11.07 -10.68 -6.53
N ALA A 125 11.53 -9.56 -5.96
CA ALA A 125 11.67 -9.39 -4.51
C ALA A 125 10.32 -9.52 -3.79
N LEU A 126 9.26 -8.90 -4.35
CA LEU A 126 7.90 -9.00 -3.82
C LEU A 126 7.38 -10.44 -3.81
N LEU A 127 7.47 -11.12 -4.95
CA LEU A 127 7.04 -12.53 -5.07
C LEU A 127 7.78 -13.42 -4.09
N GLN A 128 9.10 -13.31 -4.03
CA GLN A 128 9.93 -14.13 -3.16
C GLN A 128 9.57 -13.90 -1.68
N SER A 129 9.38 -12.64 -1.27
CA SER A 129 8.97 -12.28 0.09
C SER A 129 7.62 -12.89 0.47
N VAL A 130 6.62 -12.75 -0.42
CA VAL A 130 5.26 -13.27 -0.16
C VAL A 130 5.22 -14.78 -0.19
N MET A 131 5.90 -15.43 -1.14
CA MET A 131 5.98 -16.88 -1.24
C MET A 131 6.64 -17.47 0.01
N THR A 132 7.76 -16.90 0.45
CA THR A 132 8.45 -17.34 1.68
C THR A 132 7.55 -17.19 2.91
N ARG A 133 6.90 -16.04 3.08
CA ARG A 133 6.01 -15.77 4.23
C ARG A 133 4.80 -16.70 4.27
N ARG A 134 4.25 -17.06 3.11
CA ARG A 134 3.07 -17.94 3.00
C ARG A 134 3.42 -19.43 2.89
N GLY A 135 4.71 -19.78 2.81
CA GLY A 135 5.16 -21.16 2.58
C GLY A 135 4.74 -21.71 1.22
N ILE A 136 4.61 -20.82 0.21
CA ILE A 136 4.23 -21.21 -1.16
C ILE A 136 5.49 -21.58 -1.93
N HIS A 137 5.44 -22.73 -2.59
CA HIS A 137 6.53 -23.21 -3.44
C HIS A 137 5.98 -23.48 -4.84
N PHE A 138 6.39 -22.67 -5.81
CA PHE A 138 6.10 -22.91 -7.22
C PHE A 138 7.35 -23.40 -7.94
N ASP A 139 7.12 -24.15 -9.03
CA ASP A 139 8.18 -24.46 -9.98
C ASP A 139 8.81 -23.17 -10.53
N GLN A 140 10.13 -23.16 -10.68
CA GLN A 140 10.85 -21.97 -11.15
C GLN A 140 10.33 -21.49 -12.52
N GLN A 141 9.90 -22.40 -13.40
CA GLN A 141 9.32 -22.04 -14.69
C GLN A 141 8.06 -21.18 -14.56
N ILE A 142 7.22 -21.43 -13.54
CA ILE A 142 6.00 -20.65 -13.29
C ILE A 142 6.39 -19.26 -12.78
N VAL A 143 7.35 -19.17 -11.87
CA VAL A 143 7.84 -17.91 -11.32
C VAL A 143 8.45 -17.05 -12.43
N ASP A 144 9.30 -17.63 -13.27
CA ASP A 144 9.94 -16.94 -14.39
C ASP A 144 8.90 -16.45 -15.42
N TYR A 145 7.90 -17.27 -15.71
CA TYR A 145 6.82 -16.88 -16.61
C TYR A 145 5.96 -15.76 -16.03
N LEU A 146 5.61 -15.84 -14.75
CA LEU A 146 4.86 -14.79 -14.05
C LEU A 146 5.62 -13.46 -14.01
N LEU A 147 6.93 -13.50 -13.80
CA LEU A 147 7.76 -12.30 -13.79
C LEU A 147 7.94 -11.68 -15.19
N SER A 148 8.01 -12.52 -16.23
CA SER A 148 8.27 -12.08 -17.61
C SER A 148 7.01 -11.63 -18.34
N ASN A 149 5.87 -12.30 -18.10
CA ASN A 149 4.62 -12.12 -18.83
C ASN A 149 3.45 -11.63 -17.96
N GLY A 150 3.59 -11.69 -16.64
CA GLY A 150 2.53 -11.31 -15.71
C GLY A 150 2.40 -9.78 -15.50
N PRO A 151 1.46 -9.38 -14.65
CA PRO A 151 1.14 -7.99 -14.41
C PRO A 151 2.29 -7.21 -13.79
N HIS A 152 2.39 -5.92 -14.16
CA HIS A 152 3.41 -5.00 -13.67
C HIS A 152 3.03 -4.32 -12.36
N GLN A 153 1.74 -4.29 -12.02
CA GLN A 153 1.26 -3.70 -10.77
C GLN A 153 1.35 -4.71 -9.62
N ALA A 154 1.91 -4.28 -8.49
CA ALA A 154 2.12 -5.14 -7.32
C ALA A 154 0.81 -5.78 -6.80
N SER A 155 -0.28 -5.01 -6.75
CA SER A 155 -1.59 -5.52 -6.31
C SER A 155 -2.13 -6.63 -7.21
N VAL A 156 -2.05 -6.45 -8.53
CA VAL A 156 -2.51 -7.43 -9.52
C VAL A 156 -1.61 -8.66 -9.51
N LEU A 157 -0.29 -8.47 -9.38
CA LEU A 157 0.67 -9.57 -9.25
C LEU A 157 0.36 -10.47 -8.03
N LEU A 158 0.02 -9.86 -6.89
CA LEU A 158 -0.35 -10.60 -5.69
C LEU A 158 -1.72 -11.30 -5.81
N GLN A 159 -2.68 -10.70 -6.52
CA GLN A 159 -3.95 -11.36 -6.84
C GLN A 159 -3.72 -12.58 -7.74
N THR A 160 -2.92 -12.44 -8.78
CA THR A 160 -2.53 -13.56 -9.67
C THR A 160 -1.84 -14.67 -8.88
N LEU A 161 -0.91 -14.32 -7.99
CA LEU A 161 -0.25 -15.28 -7.10
C LEU A 161 -1.27 -16.06 -6.24
N ALA A 162 -2.25 -15.36 -5.66
CA ALA A 162 -3.29 -15.99 -4.84
C ALA A 162 -4.20 -16.94 -5.64
N GLN A 163 -4.49 -16.61 -6.90
CA GLN A 163 -5.25 -17.51 -7.80
C GLN A 163 -4.43 -18.75 -8.16
N LEU A 164 -3.14 -18.58 -8.49
CA LEU A 164 -2.23 -19.70 -8.74
C LEU A 164 -2.10 -20.61 -7.52
N GLU A 165 -2.01 -20.05 -6.31
CA GLU A 165 -1.99 -20.82 -5.07
C GLU A 165 -3.25 -21.69 -4.92
N LYS A 166 -4.44 -21.11 -5.22
CA LYS A 166 -5.70 -21.87 -5.16
C LYS A 166 -5.76 -23.00 -6.18
N MET A 167 -5.28 -22.78 -7.40
CA MET A 167 -5.25 -23.79 -8.45
C MET A 167 -4.32 -24.96 -8.09
N LEU A 168 -3.23 -24.68 -7.40
CA LEU A 168 -2.18 -25.66 -7.07
C LEU A 168 -2.36 -26.32 -5.70
N LYS A 169 -3.33 -25.87 -4.88
CA LYS A 169 -3.70 -26.50 -3.60
C LYS A 169 -4.31 -27.89 -3.78
N GLY A 170 -3.53 -28.85 -4.11
CA GLY A 170 -3.96 -30.25 -4.30
C GLY A 170 -3.01 -31.05 -5.17
N GLU A 171 -2.14 -30.40 -5.93
CA GLU A 171 -1.15 -31.07 -6.78
C GLU A 171 0.18 -31.23 -6.03
N LYS A 172 0.41 -32.41 -5.44
CA LYS A 172 1.67 -32.76 -4.73
C LYS A 172 2.75 -33.31 -5.66
N THR A 173 2.53 -33.39 -6.98
CA THR A 173 3.42 -34.04 -7.91
C THR A 173 3.55 -33.25 -9.21
N LYS A 174 4.62 -33.49 -9.99
CA LYS A 174 4.95 -32.79 -11.24
C LYS A 174 3.72 -32.33 -12.02
N LEU A 175 3.66 -31.03 -12.26
CA LEU A 175 2.59 -30.38 -13.01
C LEU A 175 2.42 -31.05 -14.38
N SER A 176 1.18 -31.37 -14.74
CA SER A 176 0.89 -31.86 -16.08
C SER A 176 1.04 -30.75 -17.12
N ASN A 177 1.33 -31.09 -18.37
CA ASN A 177 1.39 -30.10 -19.45
C ASN A 177 0.06 -29.33 -19.61
N THR A 178 -1.05 -29.94 -19.25
CA THR A 178 -2.39 -29.30 -19.28
C THR A 178 -2.51 -28.26 -18.18
N THR A 179 -2.06 -28.57 -16.97
CA THR A 179 -2.05 -27.63 -15.82
C THR A 179 -1.13 -26.44 -16.11
N LEU A 180 0.05 -26.67 -16.69
CA LEU A 180 0.96 -25.58 -17.10
C LEU A 180 0.32 -24.63 -18.11
N LYS A 181 -0.39 -25.17 -19.12
CA LYS A 181 -1.11 -24.33 -20.08
C LYS A 181 -2.21 -23.49 -19.42
N GLN A 182 -2.94 -24.04 -18.46
CA GLN A 182 -3.95 -23.30 -17.70
C GLN A 182 -3.34 -22.21 -16.85
N ILE A 183 -2.19 -22.46 -16.20
CA ILE A 183 -1.44 -21.48 -15.42
C ILE A 183 -0.99 -20.32 -16.32
N TYR A 184 -0.41 -20.63 -17.48
CA TYR A 184 0.06 -19.61 -18.41
C TYR A 184 -1.10 -18.77 -18.96
N ALA A 185 -2.23 -19.39 -19.30
CA ALA A 185 -3.42 -18.69 -19.73
C ALA A 185 -3.96 -17.73 -18.64
N LEU A 186 -3.96 -18.16 -17.38
CA LEU A 186 -4.34 -17.32 -16.25
C LEU A 186 -3.40 -16.12 -16.09
N ILE A 187 -2.09 -16.33 -16.18
CA ILE A 187 -1.10 -15.24 -16.07
C ILE A 187 -1.29 -14.22 -17.20
N ASP A 188 -1.52 -14.69 -18.42
CA ASP A 188 -1.74 -13.84 -19.59
C ASP A 188 -3.04 -13.02 -19.49
N GLU A 189 -4.08 -13.55 -18.83
CA GLU A 189 -5.33 -12.81 -18.57
C GLU A 189 -5.12 -11.57 -17.67
N TYR A 190 -4.20 -11.64 -16.73
CA TYR A 190 -3.86 -10.54 -15.81
C TYR A 190 -2.73 -9.62 -16.31
N ARG A 191 -2.28 -9.79 -17.55
CA ARG A 191 -1.14 -9.05 -18.11
C ARG A 191 -1.42 -7.54 -18.34
N GLN A 192 -2.68 -7.09 -18.32
CA GLN A 192 -3.07 -5.69 -18.63
C GLN A 192 -2.69 -4.70 -17.54
#